data_2a9847a4d9a3d8aabc9ad44ab7c58255
#
_entry.id   2a9847a4d9a3d8aabc9ad44ab7c58255
#
_cell.length_a   1.000
_cell.length_b   1.000
_cell.length_c   1.000
_cell.angle_alpha   90.00
_cell.angle_beta   90.00
_cell.angle_gamma   90.00
#
_symmetry.space_group_name_H-M   'P 1'
#
loop_
_entity.id
_entity.type
_entity.pdbx_description
1 polymer ?
#
loop_
_entity_poly.entity_id
_entity_poly.type
_entity_poly.pdbx_seq_one_letter_code
_entity_poly.pdbx_strand_id
1 'polypeptide(L)'
;RVTGPKELAAVQVECGLARSRVEAALSRALRSGGASHGRSTIGVDVVSGNGFVSGRPVGVVDGIDTGFTGAARLVDAAKISRHLDAGEIVLLSALAYSPWGDTFNVRTEEIAARAAPALLASKLIFVTAGHEFAWKDINIPPESTSRRVASLRLDDARKLLERREELSRAGSCGVAAQLLDLTHWCVSALEQGVTRAHLIAPTDGALLRELYTRDGAGTLISRDIYEGIRSATSSDIDSLVSLIAPLEIDGTLLARPRPKLLEEVKRGCFYV
;
A
#
# COMPACT_ATOMS: atom_id res chain seq x y z
N ARG A 1 7.95 16.20 -13.08
CA ARG A 1 7.38 16.23 -14.44
C ARG A 1 6.64 17.54 -14.64
N VAL A 2 6.64 18.05 -15.89
CA VAL A 2 5.85 19.20 -16.31
C VAL A 2 4.67 18.67 -17.15
N THR A 3 3.46 19.15 -16.89
CA THR A 3 2.28 18.81 -17.68
C THR A 3 1.79 20.09 -18.39
N GLY A 4 2.13 20.25 -19.66
CA GLY A 4 1.63 21.33 -20.50
C GLY A 4 0.20 21.06 -20.99
N PRO A 5 -0.40 21.98 -21.76
CA PRO A 5 -1.76 21.82 -22.28
C PRO A 5 -1.96 20.60 -23.18
N LYS A 6 -0.95 20.26 -23.99
CA LYS A 6 -1.00 19.09 -24.90
C LYS A 6 -0.90 17.78 -24.12
N GLU A 7 -0.01 17.74 -23.14
CA GLU A 7 0.14 16.60 -22.25
C GLU A 7 -1.12 16.38 -21.40
N LEU A 8 -1.74 17.46 -20.92
CA LEU A 8 -3.00 17.36 -20.17
C LEU A 8 -4.11 16.79 -21.05
N ALA A 9 -4.26 17.26 -22.28
CA ALA A 9 -5.25 16.71 -23.21
C ALA A 9 -5.05 15.21 -23.46
N ALA A 10 -3.80 14.78 -23.66
CA ALA A 10 -3.47 13.37 -23.80
C ALA A 10 -3.82 12.56 -22.54
N VAL A 11 -3.46 13.06 -21.35
CA VAL A 11 -3.79 12.43 -20.08
C VAL A 11 -5.31 12.30 -19.89
N GLN A 12 -6.08 13.30 -20.23
CA GLN A 12 -7.55 13.25 -20.15
C GLN A 12 -8.12 12.13 -21.03
N VAL A 13 -7.64 11.99 -22.26
CA VAL A 13 -8.06 10.93 -23.18
C VAL A 13 -7.68 9.55 -22.62
N GLU A 14 -6.43 9.35 -22.23
CA GLU A 14 -5.93 8.06 -21.71
C GLU A 14 -6.60 7.66 -20.40
N CYS A 15 -6.81 8.60 -19.49
CA CYS A 15 -7.56 8.35 -18.25
C CYS A 15 -9.03 7.96 -18.54
N GLY A 16 -9.66 8.60 -19.53
CA GLY A 16 -11.02 8.27 -19.99
C GLY A 16 -11.10 6.85 -20.56
N LEU A 17 -10.15 6.48 -21.41
CA LEU A 17 -10.06 5.14 -21.99
C LEU A 17 -9.76 4.07 -20.93
N ALA A 18 -8.79 4.31 -20.04
CA ALA A 18 -8.45 3.39 -18.97
C ALA A 18 -9.65 3.16 -18.04
N ARG A 19 -10.34 4.25 -17.65
CA ARG A 19 -11.56 4.17 -16.85
C ARG A 19 -12.61 3.30 -17.50
N SER A 20 -12.95 3.57 -18.76
CA SER A 20 -13.98 2.81 -19.47
C SER A 20 -13.63 1.32 -19.62
N ARG A 21 -12.35 1.00 -19.84
CA ARG A 21 -11.87 -0.39 -19.89
C ARG A 21 -12.02 -1.10 -18.55
N VAL A 22 -11.67 -0.44 -17.44
CA VAL A 22 -11.79 -1.00 -16.09
C VAL A 22 -13.27 -1.19 -15.73
N GLU A 23 -14.12 -0.18 -15.95
CA GLU A 23 -15.57 -0.28 -15.73
C GLU A 23 -16.18 -1.45 -16.51
N ALA A 24 -15.84 -1.59 -17.80
CA ALA A 24 -16.34 -2.70 -18.62
C ALA A 24 -15.81 -4.07 -18.15
N ALA A 25 -14.57 -4.15 -17.69
CA ALA A 25 -13.99 -5.39 -17.16
C ALA A 25 -14.64 -5.82 -15.85
N LEU A 26 -14.81 -4.89 -14.91
CA LEU A 26 -15.50 -5.13 -13.64
C LEU A 26 -16.95 -5.54 -13.86
N SER A 27 -17.69 -4.80 -14.69
CA SER A 27 -19.10 -5.10 -14.99
C SER A 27 -19.28 -6.49 -15.62
N ARG A 28 -18.36 -6.93 -16.47
CA ARG A 28 -18.38 -8.29 -17.04
C ARG A 28 -18.11 -9.34 -15.98
N ALA A 29 -17.08 -9.17 -15.18
CA ALA A 29 -16.70 -10.14 -14.15
C ALA A 29 -17.82 -10.34 -13.10
N LEU A 30 -18.45 -9.25 -12.68
CA LEU A 30 -19.53 -9.28 -11.70
C LEU A 30 -20.79 -9.98 -12.23
N ARG A 31 -21.11 -9.81 -13.52
CA ARG A 31 -22.25 -10.52 -14.16
C ARG A 31 -21.98 -12.01 -14.35
N SER A 32 -20.76 -12.38 -14.68
CA SER A 32 -20.38 -13.78 -14.91
C SER A 32 -20.42 -14.65 -13.64
N GLY A 33 -20.09 -14.07 -12.48
CA GLY A 33 -20.11 -14.77 -11.19
C GLY A 33 -21.49 -15.07 -10.64
N GLY A 34 -22.54 -14.40 -11.11
CA GLY A 34 -23.91 -14.54 -10.61
C GLY A 34 -24.80 -15.58 -11.34
N ALA A 35 -24.38 -16.06 -12.49
CA ALA A 35 -25.21 -16.91 -13.34
C ALA A 35 -25.43 -18.33 -12.79
N SER A 36 -24.66 -18.78 -11.79
CA SER A 36 -24.67 -20.15 -11.28
C SER A 36 -25.70 -20.43 -10.17
N HIS A 37 -26.40 -19.45 -9.62
CA HIS A 37 -27.26 -19.64 -8.43
C HIS A 37 -28.67 -19.07 -8.53
N GLY A 38 -29.21 -18.77 -9.73
CA GLY A 38 -30.62 -18.39 -9.90
C GLY A 38 -31.10 -17.14 -9.13
N ARG A 39 -30.22 -16.41 -8.48
CA ARG A 39 -30.52 -15.11 -7.88
C ARG A 39 -30.36 -14.04 -8.97
N SER A 40 -31.39 -13.23 -9.16
CA SER A 40 -31.30 -11.99 -9.90
C SER A 40 -30.12 -11.19 -9.36
N THR A 41 -29.00 -11.24 -10.09
CA THR A 41 -27.83 -10.45 -9.75
C THR A 41 -28.15 -9.03 -10.13
N ILE A 42 -28.59 -8.27 -9.15
CA ILE A 42 -28.40 -6.82 -9.17
C ILE A 42 -26.88 -6.67 -9.24
N GLY A 43 -26.37 -6.32 -10.43
CA GLY A 43 -24.93 -6.21 -10.64
C GLY A 43 -24.38 -5.17 -9.68
N VAL A 44 -23.20 -5.42 -9.14
CA VAL A 44 -22.45 -4.39 -8.40
C VAL A 44 -22.16 -3.27 -9.38
N ASP A 45 -22.61 -2.08 -9.06
CA ASP A 45 -22.37 -0.93 -9.93
C ASP A 45 -20.96 -0.37 -9.73
N VAL A 46 -20.37 0.10 -10.82
CA VAL A 46 -19.07 0.77 -10.79
C VAL A 46 -19.32 2.26 -11.00
N VAL A 47 -18.97 3.04 -9.99
CA VAL A 47 -19.20 4.48 -9.99
C VAL A 47 -17.87 5.20 -10.20
N SER A 48 -17.83 6.13 -11.13
CA SER A 48 -16.69 7.02 -11.35
C SER A 48 -17.15 8.47 -11.50
N GLY A 49 -16.28 9.42 -11.20
CA GLY A 49 -16.64 10.82 -11.34
C GLY A 49 -15.52 11.79 -10.95
N ASN A 50 -15.76 13.05 -11.25
CA ASN A 50 -14.81 14.13 -10.97
C ASN A 50 -14.94 14.74 -9.57
N GLY A 51 -15.94 14.36 -8.80
CA GLY A 51 -16.26 14.97 -7.52
C GLY A 51 -15.69 14.23 -6.31
N PHE A 52 -14.84 13.21 -6.49
CA PHE A 52 -14.28 12.43 -5.40
C PHE A 52 -12.94 12.96 -4.90
N VAL A 53 -12.14 13.57 -5.78
CA VAL A 53 -10.81 14.09 -5.45
C VAL A 53 -10.68 15.52 -5.97
N SER A 54 -10.44 16.44 -5.05
CA SER A 54 -10.06 17.80 -5.43
C SER A 54 -8.54 17.91 -5.53
N GLY A 55 -8.10 18.72 -6.51
CA GLY A 55 -6.69 18.94 -6.79
C GLY A 55 -6.27 20.41 -6.63
N ARG A 56 -4.98 20.60 -6.54
CA ARG A 56 -4.32 21.90 -6.62
C ARG A 56 -3.10 21.79 -7.53
N PRO A 57 -2.65 22.88 -8.16
CA PRO A 57 -1.41 22.87 -8.91
C PRO A 57 -0.22 22.62 -7.96
N VAL A 58 0.79 21.94 -8.44
CA VAL A 58 2.07 21.82 -7.74
C VAL A 58 2.81 23.16 -7.76
N GLY A 59 2.65 23.93 -8.83
CA GLY A 59 3.26 25.25 -9.00
C GLY A 59 4.70 25.18 -9.52
N VAL A 60 5.54 26.09 -9.05
CA VAL A 60 6.94 26.18 -9.46
C VAL A 60 7.81 25.34 -8.53
N VAL A 61 8.56 24.41 -9.09
CA VAL A 61 9.53 23.55 -8.38
C VAL A 61 10.90 23.73 -9.02
N ASP A 62 11.89 24.06 -8.23
CA ASP A 62 13.28 24.31 -8.68
C ASP A 62 13.36 25.33 -9.85
N GLY A 63 12.51 26.37 -9.80
CA GLY A 63 12.44 27.41 -10.83
C GLY A 63 11.68 27.02 -12.10
N ILE A 64 11.11 25.81 -12.16
CA ILE A 64 10.35 25.30 -13.31
C ILE A 64 8.87 25.31 -12.99
N ASP A 65 8.06 26.00 -13.80
CA ASP A 65 6.62 25.91 -13.71
C ASP A 65 6.14 24.53 -14.19
N THR A 66 5.45 23.81 -13.31
CA THR A 66 4.96 22.46 -13.59
C THR A 66 3.63 22.43 -14.37
N GLY A 67 3.04 23.59 -14.65
CA GLY A 67 1.81 23.75 -15.41
C GLY A 67 0.62 23.03 -14.76
N PHE A 68 -0.01 22.10 -15.48
CA PHE A 68 -1.15 21.32 -15.00
C PHE A 68 -0.76 20.07 -14.19
N THR A 69 0.49 19.95 -13.77
CA THR A 69 0.86 18.93 -12.78
C THR A 69 0.24 19.29 -11.44
N GLY A 70 -0.56 18.39 -10.91
CA GLY A 70 -1.31 18.60 -9.67
C GLY A 70 -0.87 17.69 -8.54
N ALA A 71 -1.32 18.07 -7.35
CA ALA A 71 -1.30 17.26 -6.15
C ALA A 71 -2.75 17.07 -5.65
N ALA A 72 -3.05 15.92 -5.09
CA ALA A 72 -4.34 15.67 -4.45
C ALA A 72 -4.46 16.57 -3.20
N ARG A 73 -5.51 17.38 -3.14
CA ARG A 73 -5.78 18.28 -2.02
C ARG A 73 -6.66 17.62 -0.98
N LEU A 74 -7.80 17.11 -1.40
CA LEU A 74 -8.81 16.52 -0.54
C LEU A 74 -9.46 15.34 -1.26
N VAL A 75 -9.65 14.25 -0.53
CA VAL A 75 -10.51 13.13 -0.91
C VAL A 75 -11.84 13.28 -0.19
N ASP A 76 -12.93 13.32 -0.91
CA ASP A 76 -14.28 13.38 -0.34
C ASP A 76 -14.68 11.98 0.18
N ALA A 77 -14.17 11.65 1.36
CA ALA A 77 -14.41 10.37 1.99
C ALA A 77 -15.92 10.11 2.22
N ALA A 78 -16.68 11.13 2.62
CA ALA A 78 -18.10 10.99 2.89
C ALA A 78 -18.88 10.62 1.62
N LYS A 79 -18.52 11.20 0.49
CA LYS A 79 -19.15 10.90 -0.79
C LYS A 79 -18.77 9.50 -1.28
N ILE A 80 -17.50 9.11 -1.13
CA ILE A 80 -17.03 7.78 -1.50
C ILE A 80 -17.68 6.71 -0.62
N SER A 81 -17.71 6.92 0.71
CA SER A 81 -18.30 5.95 1.66
C SER A 81 -19.76 5.67 1.36
N ARG A 82 -20.56 6.67 0.97
CA ARG A 82 -21.97 6.43 0.59
C ARG A 82 -22.12 5.44 -0.57
N HIS A 83 -21.22 5.47 -1.54
CA HIS A 83 -21.22 4.50 -2.64
C HIS A 83 -20.75 3.13 -2.17
N LEU A 84 -19.70 3.08 -1.34
CA LEU A 84 -19.20 1.83 -0.77
C LEU A 84 -20.24 1.16 0.14
N ASP A 85 -20.97 1.94 0.94
CA ASP A 85 -22.04 1.46 1.83
C ASP A 85 -23.24 0.92 1.01
N ALA A 86 -23.45 1.43 -0.19
CA ALA A 86 -24.42 0.88 -1.14
C ALA A 86 -23.92 -0.41 -1.84
N GLY A 87 -22.69 -0.85 -1.54
CA GLY A 87 -22.08 -2.03 -2.16
C GLY A 87 -21.50 -1.77 -3.56
N GLU A 88 -21.31 -0.53 -3.94
CA GLU A 88 -20.75 -0.13 -5.23
C GLU A 88 -19.23 -0.10 -5.21
N ILE A 89 -18.61 -0.20 -6.37
CA ILE A 89 -17.17 -0.03 -6.56
C ILE A 89 -16.90 1.41 -7.00
N VAL A 90 -16.08 2.14 -6.27
CA VAL A 90 -15.72 3.52 -6.64
C VAL A 90 -14.38 3.52 -7.37
N LEU A 91 -14.40 3.98 -8.61
CA LEU A 91 -13.22 4.09 -9.48
C LEU A 91 -12.72 5.54 -9.51
N LEU A 92 -11.51 5.76 -9.00
CA LEU A 92 -10.80 7.03 -9.05
C LEU A 92 -9.82 7.05 -10.22
N SER A 93 -9.61 8.21 -10.82
CA SER A 93 -8.68 8.39 -11.94
C SER A 93 -7.47 9.26 -11.54
N ALA A 94 -6.46 9.33 -12.43
CA ALA A 94 -5.29 10.20 -12.26
C ALA A 94 -5.61 11.70 -12.46
N LEU A 95 -6.87 12.07 -12.54
CA LEU A 95 -7.32 13.45 -12.70
C LEU A 95 -7.93 13.96 -11.40
N ALA A 96 -7.52 15.15 -10.99
CA ALA A 96 -8.17 15.89 -9.92
C ALA A 96 -8.61 17.27 -10.39
N TYR A 97 -9.60 17.83 -9.73
CA TYR A 97 -10.25 19.06 -10.19
C TYR A 97 -10.15 20.14 -9.12
N SER A 98 -9.89 21.40 -9.55
CA SER A 98 -10.01 22.54 -8.65
C SER A 98 -11.49 22.89 -8.45
N PRO A 99 -11.82 23.66 -7.38
CA PRO A 99 -13.17 24.20 -7.20
C PRO A 99 -13.62 25.10 -8.36
N TRP A 100 -12.70 25.61 -9.13
CA TRP A 100 -12.92 26.51 -10.27
C TRP A 100 -13.09 25.75 -11.60
N GLY A 101 -12.96 24.41 -11.58
CA GLY A 101 -13.12 23.56 -12.76
C GLY A 101 -11.82 23.24 -13.51
N ASP A 102 -10.66 23.73 -13.06
CA ASP A 102 -9.40 23.34 -13.66
C ASP A 102 -9.11 21.86 -13.42
N THR A 103 -8.53 21.22 -14.42
CA THR A 103 -8.15 19.81 -14.36
C THR A 103 -6.64 19.69 -14.17
N PHE A 104 -6.21 18.82 -13.25
CA PHE A 104 -4.83 18.55 -12.97
C PHE A 104 -4.51 17.07 -13.15
N ASN A 105 -3.32 16.82 -13.71
CA ASN A 105 -2.70 15.50 -13.77
C ASN A 105 -2.05 15.17 -12.42
N VAL A 106 -2.62 14.23 -11.68
CA VAL A 106 -2.16 13.83 -10.34
C VAL A 106 -1.68 12.39 -10.37
N ARG A 107 -0.70 12.05 -9.54
CA ARG A 107 -0.23 10.66 -9.40
C ARG A 107 -1.33 9.78 -8.79
N THR A 108 -1.61 8.66 -9.43
CA THR A 108 -2.58 7.69 -8.93
C THR A 108 -2.19 7.11 -7.57
N GLU A 109 -0.88 6.93 -7.37
CA GLU A 109 -0.32 6.44 -6.11
C GLU A 109 -0.56 7.43 -4.96
N GLU A 110 -0.44 8.73 -5.23
CA GLU A 110 -0.76 9.78 -4.25
C GLU A 110 -2.24 9.76 -3.89
N ILE A 111 -3.12 9.66 -4.90
CA ILE A 111 -4.56 9.60 -4.68
C ILE A 111 -4.90 8.37 -3.83
N ALA A 112 -4.36 7.21 -4.16
CA ALA A 112 -4.59 5.96 -3.42
C ALA A 112 -4.10 6.05 -1.96
N ALA A 113 -2.87 6.58 -1.76
CA ALA A 113 -2.27 6.73 -0.43
C ALA A 113 -3.01 7.77 0.46
N ARG A 114 -3.72 8.73 -0.15
CA ARG A 114 -4.57 9.68 0.58
C ARG A 114 -5.98 9.15 0.79
N ALA A 115 -6.51 8.40 -0.18
CA ALA A 115 -7.86 7.84 -0.09
C ALA A 115 -7.93 6.72 0.96
N ALA A 116 -6.92 5.86 1.03
CA ALA A 116 -6.93 4.72 1.94
C ALA A 116 -7.10 5.11 3.42
N PRO A 117 -6.32 6.02 4.02
CA PRO A 117 -6.54 6.46 5.39
C PRO A 117 -7.83 7.27 5.56
N ALA A 118 -8.21 8.11 4.60
CA ALA A 118 -9.44 8.90 4.65
C ALA A 118 -10.70 8.02 4.71
N LEU A 119 -10.65 6.84 4.09
CA LEU A 119 -11.70 5.83 4.08
C LEU A 119 -11.55 4.77 5.17
N LEU A 120 -10.57 4.90 6.06
CA LEU A 120 -10.22 3.91 7.07
C LEU A 120 -10.02 2.51 6.46
N ALA A 121 -9.42 2.46 5.28
CA ALA A 121 -9.18 1.22 4.57
C ALA A 121 -8.23 0.31 5.37
N SER A 122 -8.57 -0.95 5.51
CA SER A 122 -7.72 -1.94 6.18
C SER A 122 -6.48 -2.28 5.37
N LYS A 123 -6.54 -2.15 4.04
CA LYS A 123 -5.47 -2.51 3.12
C LYS A 123 -5.33 -1.50 2.00
N LEU A 124 -4.08 -1.21 1.63
CA LEU A 124 -3.72 -0.49 0.41
C LEU A 124 -2.91 -1.43 -0.47
N ILE A 125 -3.33 -1.61 -1.72
CA ILE A 125 -2.67 -2.54 -2.64
C ILE A 125 -2.22 -1.78 -3.88
N PHE A 126 -0.92 -1.80 -4.15
CA PHE A 126 -0.36 -1.30 -5.40
C PHE A 126 -0.02 -2.47 -6.32
N VAL A 127 -0.47 -2.37 -7.56
CA VAL A 127 -0.08 -3.29 -8.63
C VAL A 127 1.14 -2.68 -9.33
N THR A 128 2.27 -3.38 -9.26
CA THR A 128 3.54 -2.91 -9.85
C THR A 128 3.55 -3.13 -11.36
N ALA A 129 4.52 -2.54 -12.06
CA ALA A 129 4.69 -2.74 -13.50
C ALA A 129 5.40 -4.08 -13.86
N GLY A 130 5.10 -5.16 -13.15
CA GLY A 130 5.68 -6.48 -13.39
C GLY A 130 6.95 -6.78 -12.58
N HIS A 131 7.29 -5.94 -11.62
CA HIS A 131 8.50 -6.09 -10.81
C HIS A 131 8.16 -6.59 -9.41
N GLU A 132 8.87 -7.61 -8.97
CA GLU A 132 8.84 -8.11 -7.61
C GLU A 132 9.95 -7.42 -6.78
N PHE A 133 9.67 -7.20 -5.51
CA PHE A 133 10.65 -6.71 -4.56
C PHE A 133 11.62 -7.85 -4.19
N ALA A 134 12.89 -7.71 -4.51
CA ALA A 134 13.90 -8.70 -4.20
C ALA A 134 14.92 -8.16 -3.18
N TRP A 135 15.41 -9.00 -2.28
CA TRP A 135 16.38 -8.63 -1.24
C TRP A 135 17.64 -7.98 -1.81
N LYS A 136 18.10 -8.42 -2.99
CA LYS A 136 19.23 -7.82 -3.69
C LYS A 136 19.02 -6.34 -4.06
N ASP A 137 17.76 -5.93 -4.24
CA ASP A 137 17.44 -4.56 -4.70
C ASP A 137 17.45 -3.58 -3.52
N ILE A 138 17.35 -4.06 -2.29
CA ILE A 138 17.25 -3.24 -1.08
C ILE A 138 18.48 -3.33 -0.17
N ASN A 139 19.43 -4.22 -0.47
CA ASN A 139 20.66 -4.40 0.30
C ASN A 139 20.41 -4.54 1.83
N ILE A 140 19.34 -5.26 2.19
CA ILE A 140 19.03 -5.69 3.54
C ILE A 140 19.29 -7.20 3.60
N PRO A 141 19.89 -7.73 4.67
CA PRO A 141 20.10 -9.17 4.83
C PRO A 141 18.73 -9.89 4.73
N PRO A 142 18.64 -10.98 3.95
CA PRO A 142 17.41 -11.72 3.82
C PRO A 142 17.02 -12.38 5.15
N GLU A 143 15.79 -12.14 5.59
CA GLU A 143 15.21 -12.87 6.74
C GLU A 143 14.79 -14.30 6.36
N SER A 144 14.80 -14.63 5.07
CA SER A 144 14.41 -15.94 4.54
C SER A 144 15.31 -16.36 3.36
N THR A 145 15.28 -17.64 3.03
CA THR A 145 15.95 -18.20 1.84
C THR A 145 15.30 -17.78 0.51
N SER A 146 14.16 -17.09 0.58
CA SER A 146 13.43 -16.61 -0.60
C SER A 146 14.16 -15.43 -1.24
N ARG A 147 14.21 -15.42 -2.57
CA ARG A 147 14.72 -14.28 -3.34
C ARG A 147 13.82 -13.04 -3.22
N ARG A 148 12.51 -13.25 -3.02
CA ARG A 148 11.50 -12.20 -2.90
C ARG A 148 11.40 -11.71 -1.46
N VAL A 149 11.22 -10.41 -1.29
CA VAL A 149 10.83 -9.81 -0.01
C VAL A 149 9.34 -10.08 0.21
N ALA A 150 9.01 -11.08 1.00
CA ALA A 150 7.61 -11.42 1.29
C ALA A 150 6.97 -10.43 2.25
N SER A 151 7.72 -9.97 3.25
CA SER A 151 7.27 -8.96 4.20
C SER A 151 8.38 -7.96 4.53
N LEU A 152 7.98 -6.73 4.81
CA LEU A 152 8.86 -5.63 5.21
C LEU A 152 8.18 -4.87 6.36
N ARG A 153 8.91 -4.64 7.44
CA ARG A 153 8.41 -3.81 8.52
C ARG A 153 8.41 -2.34 8.14
N LEU A 154 7.50 -1.59 8.71
CA LEU A 154 7.43 -0.15 8.51
C LEU A 154 8.76 0.55 8.81
N ASP A 155 9.45 0.16 9.89
CA ASP A 155 10.74 0.76 10.24
C ASP A 155 11.85 0.42 9.25
N ASP A 156 11.86 -0.77 8.68
CA ASP A 156 12.82 -1.15 7.65
C ASP A 156 12.49 -0.49 6.31
N ALA A 157 11.19 -0.30 6.02
CA ALA A 157 10.76 0.49 4.87
C ALA A 157 11.20 1.97 5.00
N ARG A 158 11.14 2.56 6.20
CA ARG A 158 11.65 3.92 6.47
C ARG A 158 13.16 4.02 6.25
N LYS A 159 13.94 3.10 6.83
CA LYS A 159 15.38 3.04 6.62
C LYS A 159 15.75 2.89 5.14
N LEU A 160 14.97 2.09 4.41
CA LEU A 160 15.13 1.95 2.98
C LEU A 160 14.91 3.28 2.23
N LEU A 161 13.90 4.05 2.63
CA LEU A 161 13.63 5.37 2.06
C LEU A 161 14.70 6.41 2.41
N GLU A 162 15.28 6.37 3.61
CA GLU A 162 16.41 7.22 4.00
C GLU A 162 17.63 7.00 3.09
N ARG A 163 17.85 5.76 2.67
CA ARG A 163 18.92 5.37 1.74
C ARG A 163 18.57 5.57 0.25
N ARG A 164 17.40 6.12 -0.05
CA ARG A 164 16.89 6.30 -1.42
C ARG A 164 17.89 7.02 -2.33
N GLU A 165 18.53 8.08 -1.83
CA GLU A 165 19.50 8.84 -2.60
C GLU A 165 20.76 8.02 -2.92
N GLU A 166 21.24 7.22 -1.98
CA GLU A 166 22.38 6.33 -2.17
C GLU A 166 22.08 5.25 -3.21
N LEU A 167 20.91 4.61 -3.09
CA LEU A 167 20.43 3.59 -4.02
C LEU A 167 20.20 4.16 -5.42
N SER A 168 19.72 5.40 -5.52
CA SER A 168 19.52 6.08 -6.80
C SER A 168 20.86 6.40 -7.48
N ARG A 169 21.89 6.81 -6.72
CA ARG A 169 23.24 7.09 -7.23
C ARG A 169 24.00 5.83 -7.66
N ALA A 170 23.72 4.70 -7.03
CA ALA A 170 24.35 3.40 -7.35
C ALA A 170 23.92 2.81 -8.70
N GLY A 171 23.14 3.56 -9.51
CA GLY A 171 22.74 3.13 -10.86
C GLY A 171 21.68 2.04 -10.86
N SER A 172 20.96 1.87 -9.75
CA SER A 172 19.81 0.99 -9.70
C SER A 172 18.80 1.43 -10.74
N CYS A 173 18.64 0.63 -11.79
CA CYS A 173 17.77 0.85 -12.94
C CYS A 173 16.36 1.25 -12.48
N GLY A 174 15.60 1.90 -13.35
CA GLY A 174 14.26 2.49 -13.09
C GLY A 174 13.24 1.65 -12.30
N VAL A 175 13.47 0.34 -12.21
CA VAL A 175 12.68 -0.61 -11.39
C VAL A 175 12.82 -0.32 -9.90
N ALA A 176 14.04 -0.19 -9.39
CA ALA A 176 14.27 0.09 -7.97
C ALA A 176 13.71 1.46 -7.59
N ALA A 177 13.84 2.46 -8.45
CA ALA A 177 13.27 3.79 -8.24
C ALA A 177 11.73 3.74 -8.14
N GLN A 178 11.07 2.96 -9.00
CA GLN A 178 9.62 2.78 -8.96
C GLN A 178 9.17 2.07 -7.68
N LEU A 179 9.86 1.01 -7.28
CA LEU A 179 9.55 0.29 -6.05
C LEU A 179 9.74 1.18 -4.81
N LEU A 180 10.80 2.00 -4.79
CA LEU A 180 11.03 2.99 -3.72
C LEU A 180 9.93 4.06 -3.68
N ASP A 181 9.47 4.53 -4.84
CA ASP A 181 8.34 5.46 -4.92
C ASP A 181 7.06 4.84 -4.35
N LEU A 182 6.74 3.60 -4.72
CA LEU A 182 5.59 2.89 -4.17
C LEU A 182 5.74 2.64 -2.66
N THR A 183 6.94 2.27 -2.21
CA THR A 183 7.24 2.11 -0.78
C THR A 183 7.01 3.41 -0.01
N HIS A 184 7.37 4.56 -0.57
CA HIS A 184 7.09 5.87 0.03
C HIS A 184 5.59 6.08 0.27
N TRP A 185 4.76 5.77 -0.72
CA TRP A 185 3.31 5.89 -0.59
C TRP A 185 2.71 4.87 0.38
N CYS A 186 3.26 3.65 0.43
CA CYS A 186 2.88 2.66 1.44
C CYS A 186 3.19 3.17 2.86
N VAL A 187 4.40 3.66 3.11
CA VAL A 187 4.81 4.21 4.41
C VAL A 187 3.90 5.36 4.82
N SER A 188 3.67 6.31 3.90
CA SER A 188 2.78 7.45 4.16
C SER A 188 1.36 7.02 4.55
N ALA A 189 0.78 6.03 3.90
CA ALA A 189 -0.55 5.52 4.21
C ALA A 189 -0.59 4.76 5.55
N LEU A 190 0.43 3.94 5.83
CA LEU A 190 0.55 3.21 7.10
C LEU A 190 0.70 4.16 8.29
N GLU A 191 1.47 5.25 8.15
CA GLU A 191 1.61 6.28 9.18
C GLU A 191 0.30 6.99 9.50
N GLN A 192 -0.58 7.10 8.52
CA GLN A 192 -1.91 7.71 8.64
C GLN A 192 -3.01 6.73 9.08
N GLY A 193 -2.67 5.47 9.41
CA GLY A 193 -3.61 4.55 10.05
C GLY A 193 -4.05 3.35 9.22
N VAL A 194 -3.64 3.24 7.96
CA VAL A 194 -3.82 1.99 7.20
C VAL A 194 -3.04 0.87 7.91
N THR A 195 -3.64 -0.31 8.03
CA THR A 195 -3.01 -1.42 8.77
C THR A 195 -1.97 -2.15 7.94
N ARG A 196 -2.20 -2.30 6.64
CA ARG A 196 -1.36 -3.08 5.72
C ARG A 196 -1.28 -2.45 4.35
N ALA A 197 -0.11 -2.48 3.76
CA ALA A 197 0.10 -2.11 2.36
C ALA A 197 0.77 -3.27 1.61
N HIS A 198 0.37 -3.49 0.38
CA HIS A 198 0.84 -4.61 -0.44
C HIS A 198 1.35 -4.11 -1.77
N LEU A 199 2.47 -4.66 -2.23
CA LEU A 199 3.01 -4.47 -3.56
C LEU A 199 2.92 -5.80 -4.31
N ILE A 200 2.09 -5.89 -5.35
CA ILE A 200 1.85 -7.13 -6.10
C ILE A 200 2.20 -6.96 -7.58
N ALA A 201 2.76 -7.99 -8.19
CA ALA A 201 2.94 -8.03 -9.64
C ALA A 201 1.62 -8.34 -10.36
N PRO A 202 1.40 -7.82 -11.59
CA PRO A 202 0.16 -8.00 -12.35
C PRO A 202 0.10 -9.40 -12.98
N THR A 203 0.12 -10.46 -12.17
CA THR A 203 -0.01 -11.84 -12.61
C THR A 203 -1.39 -12.39 -12.27
N ASP A 204 -1.89 -13.32 -13.06
CA ASP A 204 -3.20 -13.93 -12.85
C ASP A 204 -3.29 -14.58 -11.48
N GLY A 205 -4.34 -14.25 -10.75
CA GLY A 205 -4.59 -14.74 -9.40
C GLY A 205 -3.68 -14.15 -8.30
N ALA A 206 -2.77 -13.23 -8.63
CA ALA A 206 -1.86 -12.63 -7.63
C ALA A 206 -2.62 -11.95 -6.49
N LEU A 207 -3.68 -11.19 -6.80
CA LEU A 207 -4.51 -10.52 -5.81
C LEU A 207 -5.17 -11.52 -4.85
N LEU A 208 -5.73 -12.62 -5.39
CA LEU A 208 -6.36 -13.65 -4.56
C LEU A 208 -5.32 -14.37 -3.71
N ARG A 209 -4.17 -14.72 -4.27
CA ARG A 209 -3.07 -15.33 -3.49
C ARG A 209 -2.60 -14.41 -2.39
N GLU A 210 -2.41 -13.12 -2.67
CA GLU A 210 -1.97 -12.14 -1.66
C GLU A 210 -2.96 -11.98 -0.51
N LEU A 211 -4.26 -12.02 -0.81
CA LEU A 211 -5.30 -11.78 0.19
C LEU A 211 -5.72 -13.03 0.98
N TYR A 212 -5.60 -14.22 0.39
CA TYR A 212 -6.18 -15.45 0.92
C TYR A 212 -5.17 -16.56 1.22
N THR A 213 -3.88 -16.37 0.92
CA THR A 213 -2.86 -17.35 1.27
C THR A 213 -1.83 -16.76 2.23
N ARG A 214 -1.22 -17.63 3.05
CA ARG A 214 -0.20 -17.24 4.02
C ARG A 214 1.05 -16.68 3.35
N ASP A 215 1.50 -17.31 2.27
CA ASP A 215 2.77 -16.95 1.61
C ASP A 215 2.63 -15.76 0.66
N GLY A 216 1.40 -15.37 0.33
CA GLY A 216 1.10 -14.27 -0.56
C GLY A 216 1.70 -14.41 -1.96
N ALA A 217 1.58 -13.38 -2.77
CA ALA A 217 2.19 -13.27 -4.10
C ALA A 217 3.08 -12.04 -4.25
N GLY A 218 2.97 -11.09 -3.32
CA GLY A 218 3.64 -9.80 -3.34
C GLY A 218 4.54 -9.56 -2.15
N THR A 219 4.71 -8.30 -1.82
CA THR A 219 5.41 -7.82 -0.62
C THR A 219 4.40 -7.13 0.30
N LEU A 220 4.25 -7.63 1.50
CA LEU A 220 3.48 -7.00 2.57
C LEU A 220 4.35 -5.96 3.28
N ILE A 221 3.84 -4.75 3.46
CA ILE A 221 4.43 -3.74 4.36
C ILE A 221 3.44 -3.48 5.49
N SER A 222 3.87 -3.65 6.74
CA SER A 222 3.02 -3.49 7.92
C SER A 222 3.80 -2.93 9.11
N ARG A 223 3.08 -2.38 10.08
CA ARG A 223 3.70 -1.91 11.33
C ARG A 223 4.32 -3.05 12.11
N ASP A 224 3.58 -4.15 12.20
CA ASP A 224 3.97 -5.35 12.93
C ASP A 224 4.20 -6.51 11.96
N ILE A 225 5.02 -7.48 12.36
CA ILE A 225 5.15 -8.73 11.60
C ILE A 225 3.83 -9.46 11.74
N TYR A 226 3.19 -9.71 10.59
CA TYR A 226 2.00 -10.52 10.55
C TYR A 226 2.41 -11.99 10.48
N GLU A 227 2.17 -12.71 11.60
CA GLU A 227 2.35 -14.17 11.72
C GLU A 227 3.74 -14.71 11.35
N GLY A 228 4.80 -14.11 11.81
CA GLY A 228 6.14 -14.69 11.74
C GLY A 228 6.60 -15.15 13.11
N ILE A 229 6.95 -16.43 13.29
CA ILE A 229 7.74 -16.86 14.45
C ILE A 229 9.18 -16.47 14.13
N ARG A 230 9.74 -15.56 14.90
CA ARG A 230 11.15 -15.14 14.81
C ARG A 230 11.84 -15.25 16.15
N SER A 231 13.16 -15.32 16.13
CA SER A 231 13.94 -15.19 17.37
C SER A 231 13.67 -13.82 18.02
N ALA A 232 13.41 -13.86 19.33
CA ALA A 232 13.19 -12.64 20.10
C ALA A 232 14.47 -11.79 20.14
N THR A 233 14.29 -10.48 20.15
CA THR A 233 15.37 -9.50 20.31
C THR A 233 15.26 -8.77 21.65
N SER A 234 16.28 -8.01 22.01
CA SER A 234 16.27 -7.24 23.27
C SER A 234 15.13 -6.21 23.32
N SER A 235 14.60 -5.78 22.19
CA SER A 235 13.45 -4.86 22.12
C SER A 235 12.12 -5.53 22.46
N ASP A 236 12.02 -6.84 22.41
CA ASP A 236 10.80 -7.59 22.69
C ASP A 236 10.60 -7.91 24.17
N ILE A 237 11.59 -7.62 25.02
CA ILE A 237 11.61 -8.02 26.43
C ILE A 237 10.44 -7.44 27.22
N ASP A 238 10.08 -6.19 26.99
CA ASP A 238 8.97 -5.56 27.70
C ASP A 238 7.63 -6.20 27.35
N SER A 239 7.45 -6.56 26.10
CA SER A 239 6.27 -7.30 25.61
C SER A 239 6.25 -8.72 26.16
N LEU A 240 7.40 -9.42 26.18
CA LEU A 240 7.54 -10.75 26.76
C LEU A 240 7.20 -10.76 28.26
N VAL A 241 7.75 -9.81 29.01
CA VAL A 241 7.46 -9.66 30.45
C VAL A 241 5.98 -9.42 30.68
N SER A 242 5.35 -8.53 29.92
CA SER A 242 3.93 -8.27 30.07
C SER A 242 3.04 -9.47 29.72
N LEU A 243 3.47 -10.29 28.76
CA LEU A 243 2.76 -11.49 28.34
C LEU A 243 2.86 -12.61 29.40
N ILE A 244 4.03 -12.81 30.02
CA ILE A 244 4.26 -13.89 30.99
C ILE A 244 3.85 -13.52 32.42
N ALA A 245 3.81 -12.22 32.77
CA ALA A 245 3.50 -11.77 34.12
C ALA A 245 2.19 -12.34 34.71
N PRO A 246 1.06 -12.42 33.98
CA PRO A 246 -0.14 -13.07 34.50
C PRO A 246 0.06 -14.54 34.86
N LEU A 247 0.88 -15.26 34.06
CA LEU A 247 1.16 -16.68 34.24
C LEU A 247 2.17 -16.95 35.39
N GLU A 248 2.98 -15.96 35.71
CA GLU A 248 3.87 -15.99 36.90
C GLU A 248 3.08 -15.71 38.18
N ILE A 249 2.06 -14.83 38.11
CA ILE A 249 1.20 -14.48 39.26
C ILE A 249 0.30 -15.66 39.64
N ASP A 250 -0.25 -16.38 38.67
CA ASP A 250 -1.12 -17.54 38.91
C ASP A 250 -0.33 -18.83 39.24
N GLY A 251 1.01 -18.78 39.18
CA GLY A 251 1.87 -19.90 39.49
C GLY A 251 2.04 -20.93 38.38
N THR A 252 1.53 -20.66 37.18
CA THR A 252 1.69 -21.51 35.99
C THR A 252 3.13 -21.50 35.51
N LEU A 253 3.80 -20.33 35.61
CA LEU A 253 5.22 -20.16 35.27
C LEU A 253 6.03 -19.74 36.52
N LEU A 254 7.28 -20.18 36.58
CA LEU A 254 8.23 -19.67 37.55
C LEU A 254 8.70 -18.27 37.19
N ALA A 255 8.64 -17.35 38.14
CA ALA A 255 9.09 -15.98 37.96
C ALA A 255 10.58 -15.93 37.54
N ARG A 256 10.85 -15.20 36.48
CA ARG A 256 12.18 -15.01 35.92
C ARG A 256 12.61 -13.54 36.02
N PRO A 257 13.76 -13.27 36.69
CA PRO A 257 14.30 -11.92 36.72
C PRO A 257 14.59 -11.40 35.30
N ARG A 258 14.21 -10.13 35.02
CA ARG A 258 14.44 -9.48 33.74
C ARG A 258 15.86 -9.63 33.15
N PRO A 259 16.96 -9.56 33.94
CA PRO A 259 18.30 -9.79 33.43
C PRO A 259 18.51 -11.21 32.86
N LYS A 260 17.90 -12.21 33.48
CA LYS A 260 17.96 -13.59 33.01
C LYS A 260 17.20 -13.80 31.70
N LEU A 261 16.01 -13.20 31.59
CA LEU A 261 15.23 -13.17 30.35
C LEU A 261 16.03 -12.54 29.20
N LEU A 262 16.73 -11.43 29.49
CA LEU A 262 17.57 -10.76 28.48
C LEU A 262 18.72 -11.67 28.02
N GLU A 263 19.32 -12.41 28.90
CA GLU A 263 20.40 -13.34 28.58
C GLU A 263 19.88 -14.51 27.72
N GLU A 264 18.74 -15.08 28.08
CA GLU A 264 18.11 -16.18 27.36
C GLU A 264 17.64 -15.73 25.95
N VAL A 265 17.12 -14.50 25.81
CA VAL A 265 16.79 -13.91 24.51
C VAL A 265 18.04 -13.74 23.64
N LYS A 266 19.15 -13.24 24.20
CA LYS A 266 20.44 -13.14 23.47
C LYS A 266 20.98 -14.47 23.02
N ARG A 267 20.67 -15.55 23.73
CA ARG A 267 21.04 -16.94 23.37
C ARG A 267 20.12 -17.55 22.32
N GLY A 268 19.07 -16.84 21.88
CA GLY A 268 18.11 -17.34 20.89
C GLY A 268 17.12 -18.38 21.44
N CYS A 269 16.89 -18.39 22.76
CA CYS A 269 15.98 -19.36 23.40
C CYS A 269 14.49 -18.98 23.30
N PHE A 270 14.17 -17.77 22.86
CA PHE A 270 12.79 -17.28 22.72
C PHE A 270 12.46 -16.97 21.28
N TYR A 271 11.25 -17.35 20.92
CA TYR A 271 10.62 -17.00 19.64
C TYR A 271 9.34 -16.20 19.92
N VAL A 272 9.12 -15.15 19.16
CA VAL A 272 7.95 -14.25 19.22
C VAL A 272 7.32 -14.10 17.85
#